data_88497cc18f1b424f07c477183bb1bf94
#
_entry.id   88497cc18f1b424f07c477183bb1bf94
#
_cell.length_a   1.000
_cell.length_b   1.000
_cell.length_c   1.000
_cell.angle_alpha   90.00
_cell.angle_beta   90.00
_cell.angle_gamma   90.00
#
_symmetry.space_group_name_H-M   'P 1'
#
loop_
_entity.id
_entity.type
_entity.pdbx_description
1 polymer ?
#
loop_
_entity_poly.entity_id
_entity_poly.type
_entity_poly.pdbx_seq_one_letter_code
_entity_poly.pdbx_strand_id
1 'polypeptide(L)'
;LVGTSKAPVWGKVAVIISLANTLVLIASRWLTAAEVETWLAETWKLAKQIFPVLLAGVFVAGAIKAVLPPQWVTGYVGSNSLKANFLAAVVGALMYFSTLTEVPIIKALTDLGMAKGPALALLLAGPAVSLPNMLVIGRLVGAKKTALYVGLVVGLATLVGLFYGAVAG
;
A
#
# COMPACT_ATOMS: atom_id res chain seq x y z
N LEU A 1 12.36 4.54 5.58
CA LEU A 1 13.20 5.73 5.46
C LEU A 1 14.66 5.38 5.15
N VAL A 2 15.28 4.42 5.88
CA VAL A 2 16.68 4.01 5.65
C VAL A 2 16.86 3.34 4.27
N GLY A 3 15.87 2.61 3.78
CA GLY A 3 15.92 1.91 2.49
C GLY A 3 15.91 2.82 1.26
N THR A 4 15.35 4.02 1.38
CA THR A 4 15.22 5.00 0.27
C THR A 4 16.26 6.10 0.30
N SER A 5 17.07 6.18 1.36
CA SER A 5 18.12 7.20 1.46
C SER A 5 19.25 6.91 0.46
N LYS A 6 19.84 7.98 -0.10
CA LYS A 6 21.06 7.92 -0.93
C LYS A 6 22.32 7.57 -0.13
N ALA A 7 22.18 7.20 1.16
CA ALA A 7 23.29 6.82 2.02
C ALA A 7 24.03 5.59 1.46
N PRO A 8 25.36 5.54 1.57
CA PRO A 8 26.16 4.40 1.14
C PRO A 8 25.73 3.13 1.87
N VAL A 9 25.90 1.97 1.24
CA VAL A 9 25.48 0.66 1.78
C VAL A 9 26.00 0.45 3.22
N TRP A 10 27.22 0.83 3.50
CA TRP A 10 27.85 0.77 4.83
C TRP A 10 27.08 1.56 5.90
N GLY A 11 26.58 2.75 5.55
CA GLY A 11 25.76 3.55 6.46
C GLY A 11 24.43 2.87 6.81
N LYS A 12 23.79 2.22 5.83
CA LYS A 12 22.56 1.45 6.05
C LYS A 12 22.81 0.24 6.96
N VAL A 13 23.91 -0.48 6.71
CA VAL A 13 24.33 -1.63 7.54
C VAL A 13 24.62 -1.19 8.97
N ALA A 14 25.34 -0.09 9.17
CA ALA A 14 25.65 0.44 10.49
C ALA A 14 24.38 0.82 11.28
N VAL A 15 23.40 1.45 10.62
CA VAL A 15 22.11 1.76 11.27
C VAL A 15 21.33 0.50 11.64
N ILE A 16 21.30 -0.51 10.77
CA ILE A 16 20.63 -1.79 11.05
C ILE A 16 21.28 -2.49 12.24
N ILE A 17 22.61 -2.55 12.29
CA ILE A 17 23.35 -3.15 13.40
C ILE A 17 23.12 -2.38 14.70
N SER A 18 23.13 -1.05 14.64
CA SER A 18 22.85 -0.20 15.80
C SER A 18 21.45 -0.43 16.36
N LEU A 19 20.43 -0.47 15.48
CA LEU A 19 19.05 -0.75 15.88
C LEU A 19 18.90 -2.18 16.44
N ALA A 20 19.55 -3.17 15.84
CA ALA A 20 19.52 -4.55 16.34
C ALA A 20 20.16 -4.64 17.73
N ASN A 21 21.31 -4.02 17.95
CA ASN A 21 21.96 -3.95 19.28
C ASN A 21 21.05 -3.26 20.31
N THR A 22 20.41 -2.16 19.94
CA THR A 22 19.49 -1.46 20.84
C THR A 22 18.30 -2.37 21.22
N LEU A 23 17.74 -3.11 20.26
CA LEU A 23 16.69 -4.09 20.54
C LEU A 23 17.13 -5.19 21.48
N VAL A 24 18.33 -5.74 21.27
CA VAL A 24 18.90 -6.78 22.16
C VAL A 24 19.13 -6.23 23.57
N LEU A 25 19.63 -5.01 23.70
CA LEU A 25 19.82 -4.35 24.99
C LEU A 25 18.50 -4.12 25.72
N ILE A 26 17.47 -3.66 25.04
CA ILE A 26 16.14 -3.48 25.59
C ILE A 26 15.57 -4.83 26.04
N ALA A 27 15.62 -5.84 25.18
CA ALA A 27 15.12 -7.17 25.48
C ALA A 27 15.83 -7.78 26.71
N SER A 28 17.15 -7.64 26.80
CA SER A 28 17.94 -8.20 27.90
C SER A 28 17.78 -7.47 29.23
N ARG A 29 17.35 -6.19 29.20
CA ARG A 29 17.22 -5.37 30.42
C ARG A 29 15.81 -5.28 30.95
N TRP A 30 14.80 -5.35 30.09
CA TRP A 30 13.41 -5.04 30.42
C TRP A 30 12.45 -6.22 30.26
N LEU A 31 12.84 -7.29 29.54
CA LEU A 31 12.00 -8.44 29.29
C LEU A 31 12.56 -9.69 29.99
N THR A 32 11.68 -10.52 30.49
CA THR A 32 12.00 -11.86 31.00
C THR A 32 12.25 -12.82 29.84
N ALA A 33 12.95 -13.93 30.07
CA ALA A 33 13.20 -14.94 29.06
C ALA A 33 11.91 -15.49 28.42
N ALA A 34 10.84 -15.67 29.22
CA ALA A 34 9.54 -16.13 28.75
C ALA A 34 8.84 -15.11 27.85
N GLU A 35 8.96 -13.81 28.15
CA GLU A 35 8.42 -12.74 27.31
C GLU A 35 9.16 -12.64 25.98
N VAL A 36 10.50 -12.78 25.99
CA VAL A 36 11.31 -12.80 24.77
C VAL A 36 10.94 -14.00 23.90
N GLU A 37 10.78 -15.19 24.48
CA GLU A 37 10.36 -16.38 23.73
C GLU A 37 8.98 -16.21 23.10
N THR A 38 8.02 -15.69 23.86
CA THR A 38 6.68 -15.39 23.37
C THR A 38 6.71 -14.36 22.23
N TRP A 39 7.47 -13.28 22.41
CA TRP A 39 7.62 -12.24 21.38
C TRP A 39 8.25 -12.77 20.11
N LEU A 40 9.28 -13.61 20.18
CA LEU A 40 9.90 -14.26 19.04
C LEU A 40 8.95 -15.22 18.34
N ALA A 41 8.20 -16.02 19.09
CA ALA A 41 7.21 -16.95 18.55
C ALA A 41 6.10 -16.23 17.79
N GLU A 42 5.53 -15.15 18.36
CA GLU A 42 4.50 -14.35 17.68
C GLU A 42 5.08 -13.62 16.45
N THR A 43 6.29 -13.08 16.55
CA THR A 43 6.98 -12.46 15.41
C THR A 43 7.19 -13.46 14.27
N TRP A 44 7.60 -14.68 14.58
CA TRP A 44 7.79 -15.75 13.60
C TRP A 44 6.49 -16.20 12.96
N LYS A 45 5.42 -16.27 13.74
CA LYS A 45 4.06 -16.56 13.26
C LYS A 45 3.58 -15.50 12.27
N LEU A 46 3.73 -14.22 12.61
CA LEU A 46 3.42 -13.09 11.74
C LEU A 46 4.28 -13.12 10.46
N ALA A 47 5.58 -13.36 10.57
CA ALA A 47 6.48 -13.45 9.42
C ALA A 47 6.03 -14.54 8.45
N LYS A 48 5.69 -15.74 8.95
CA LYS A 48 5.15 -16.84 8.14
C LYS A 48 3.83 -16.51 7.46
N GLN A 49 3.00 -15.69 8.08
CA GLN A 49 1.72 -15.27 7.53
C GLN A 49 1.88 -14.17 6.48
N ILE A 50 2.77 -13.20 6.72
CA ILE A 50 2.97 -12.03 5.87
C ILE A 50 3.80 -12.37 4.63
N PHE A 51 4.85 -13.19 4.78
CA PHE A 51 5.82 -13.47 3.72
C PHE A 51 5.20 -14.04 2.44
N PRO A 52 4.32 -15.07 2.47
CA PRO A 52 3.70 -15.58 1.24
C PRO A 52 2.79 -14.55 0.57
N VAL A 53 2.11 -13.69 1.34
CA VAL A 53 1.26 -12.61 0.81
C VAL A 53 2.11 -11.57 0.09
N LEU A 54 3.26 -11.19 0.65
CA LEU A 54 4.20 -10.29 -0.01
C LEU A 54 4.77 -10.89 -1.30
N LEU A 55 5.15 -12.17 -1.29
CA LEU A 55 5.62 -12.86 -2.50
C LEU A 55 4.55 -12.87 -3.59
N ALA A 56 3.30 -13.18 -3.23
CA ALA A 56 2.18 -13.14 -4.16
C ALA A 56 2.01 -11.72 -4.75
N GLY A 57 2.10 -10.67 -3.92
CA GLY A 57 2.04 -9.28 -4.37
C GLY A 57 3.14 -8.90 -5.35
N VAL A 58 4.38 -9.32 -5.08
CA VAL A 58 5.51 -9.09 -5.99
C VAL A 58 5.34 -9.85 -7.30
N PHE A 59 4.84 -11.10 -7.23
CA PHE A 59 4.55 -11.89 -8.42
C PHE A 59 3.47 -11.23 -9.29
N VAL A 60 2.36 -10.79 -8.70
CA VAL A 60 1.28 -10.07 -9.39
C VAL A 60 1.81 -8.77 -9.99
N ALA A 61 2.62 -8.01 -9.24
CA ALA A 61 3.23 -6.78 -9.76
C ALA A 61 4.15 -7.05 -10.96
N GLY A 62 4.91 -8.14 -10.93
CA GLY A 62 5.73 -8.60 -12.07
C GLY A 62 4.87 -8.99 -13.28
N ALA A 63 3.78 -9.73 -13.05
CA ALA A 63 2.83 -10.11 -14.11
C ALA A 63 2.15 -8.87 -14.74
N ILE A 64 1.76 -7.89 -13.93
CA ILE A 64 1.21 -6.61 -14.43
C ILE A 64 2.21 -5.93 -15.37
N LYS A 65 3.48 -5.83 -14.97
CA LYS A 65 4.52 -5.23 -15.82
C LYS A 65 4.77 -5.99 -17.13
N ALA A 66 4.63 -7.32 -17.10
CA ALA A 66 4.85 -8.15 -18.27
C ALA A 66 3.68 -8.12 -19.28
N VAL A 67 2.45 -8.00 -18.78
CA VAL A 67 1.22 -8.13 -19.59
C VAL A 67 0.63 -6.77 -19.97
N LEU A 68 0.73 -5.77 -19.07
CA LEU A 68 0.07 -4.48 -19.26
C LEU A 68 0.93 -3.55 -20.13
N PRO A 69 0.46 -3.14 -21.31
CA PRO A 69 1.20 -2.20 -22.16
C PRO A 69 1.32 -0.83 -21.46
N PRO A 70 2.53 -0.22 -21.40
CA PRO A 70 2.71 1.10 -20.77
C PRO A 70 1.80 2.19 -21.35
N GLN A 71 1.45 2.09 -22.64
CA GLN A 71 0.58 3.05 -23.32
C GLN A 71 -0.83 3.11 -22.69
N TRP A 72 -1.34 2.01 -22.18
CA TRP A 72 -2.64 1.99 -21.50
C TRP A 72 -2.56 2.69 -20.15
N VAL A 73 -1.51 2.43 -19.38
CA VAL A 73 -1.31 3.09 -18.07
C VAL A 73 -1.13 4.59 -18.28
N THR A 74 -0.24 5.00 -19.19
CA THR A 74 0.01 6.43 -19.48
C THR A 74 -1.21 7.12 -20.07
N GLY A 75 -2.00 6.45 -20.89
CA GLY A 75 -3.20 7.00 -21.50
C GLY A 75 -4.32 7.30 -20.51
N TYR A 76 -4.54 6.43 -19.54
CA TYR A 76 -5.65 6.57 -18.57
C TYR A 76 -5.25 7.25 -17.27
N VAL A 77 -4.07 6.96 -16.73
CA VAL A 77 -3.62 7.40 -15.40
C VAL A 77 -2.22 8.02 -15.40
N GLY A 78 -1.65 8.31 -16.57
CA GLY A 78 -0.32 8.90 -16.71
C GLY A 78 -0.27 10.41 -16.46
N SER A 79 -1.41 11.07 -16.30
CA SER A 79 -1.49 12.51 -16.02
C SER A 79 -2.16 12.78 -14.68
N ASN A 80 -1.84 13.94 -14.06
CA ASN A 80 -2.53 14.38 -12.85
C ASN A 80 -3.81 15.15 -13.20
N SER A 81 -4.73 14.52 -13.94
CA SER A 81 -6.03 15.09 -14.28
C SER A 81 -7.11 14.59 -13.33
N LEU A 82 -8.21 15.34 -13.21
CA LEU A 82 -9.37 14.94 -12.42
C LEU A 82 -9.90 13.57 -12.85
N LYS A 83 -9.95 13.33 -14.17
CA LYS A 83 -10.39 12.05 -14.74
C LYS A 83 -9.48 10.88 -14.33
N ALA A 84 -8.16 11.08 -14.40
CA ALA A 84 -7.20 10.04 -14.05
C ALA A 84 -7.24 9.72 -12.56
N ASN A 85 -7.31 10.73 -11.70
CA ASN A 85 -7.44 10.54 -10.24
C ASN A 85 -8.77 9.85 -9.88
N PHE A 86 -9.88 10.26 -10.50
CA PHE A 86 -11.20 9.65 -10.27
C PHE A 86 -11.21 8.19 -10.74
N LEU A 87 -10.69 7.90 -11.94
CA LEU A 87 -10.59 6.53 -12.45
C LEU A 87 -9.76 5.65 -11.52
N ALA A 88 -8.61 6.14 -11.07
CA ALA A 88 -7.76 5.42 -10.14
C ALA A 88 -8.44 5.17 -8.79
N ALA A 89 -9.17 6.15 -8.23
CA ALA A 89 -9.93 5.99 -7.01
C ALA A 89 -11.06 4.96 -7.15
N VAL A 90 -11.80 4.99 -8.27
CA VAL A 90 -12.87 4.00 -8.54
C VAL A 90 -12.28 2.60 -8.70
N VAL A 91 -11.20 2.45 -9.47
CA VAL A 91 -10.51 1.17 -9.63
C VAL A 91 -10.03 0.66 -8.27
N GLY A 92 -9.37 1.50 -7.47
CA GLY A 92 -8.94 1.16 -6.11
C GLY A 92 -10.10 0.69 -5.23
N ALA A 93 -11.23 1.41 -5.23
CA ALA A 93 -12.42 1.07 -4.47
C ALA A 93 -13.06 -0.27 -4.88
N LEU A 94 -12.97 -0.65 -6.15
CA LEU A 94 -13.49 -1.92 -6.66
C LEU A 94 -12.51 -3.08 -6.53
N MET A 95 -11.22 -2.79 -6.37
CA MET A 95 -10.20 -3.83 -6.24
C MET A 95 -10.17 -4.39 -4.81
N TYR A 96 -9.95 -5.70 -4.73
CA TYR A 96 -9.69 -6.39 -3.46
C TYR A 96 -8.22 -6.72 -3.36
N PHE A 97 -7.44 -5.77 -2.87
CA PHE A 97 -6.04 -6.02 -2.55
C PHE A 97 -5.84 -6.10 -1.04
N SER A 98 -4.96 -7.00 -0.62
CA SER A 98 -4.37 -6.88 0.72
C SER A 98 -3.48 -5.63 0.74
N THR A 99 -3.54 -4.84 1.81
CA THR A 99 -2.66 -3.68 2.02
C THR A 99 -1.18 -4.00 1.81
N LEU A 100 -0.78 -5.24 2.05
CA LEU A 100 0.59 -5.73 1.85
C LEU A 100 0.96 -5.90 0.38
N THR A 101 -0.01 -6.22 -0.49
CA THR A 101 0.21 -6.42 -1.93
C THR A 101 0.01 -5.15 -2.74
N GLU A 102 -0.68 -4.16 -2.18
CA GLU A 102 -1.01 -2.90 -2.83
C GLU A 102 0.23 -2.10 -3.20
N VAL A 103 1.20 -1.98 -2.29
CA VAL A 103 2.43 -1.22 -2.51
C VAL A 103 3.27 -1.75 -3.69
N PRO A 104 3.56 -3.05 -3.82
CA PRO A 104 4.22 -3.59 -5.01
C PRO A 104 3.46 -3.33 -6.31
N ILE A 105 2.13 -3.42 -6.28
CA ILE A 105 1.28 -3.20 -7.47
C ILE A 105 1.31 -1.73 -7.89
N ILE A 106 1.15 -0.80 -6.94
CA ILE A 106 1.25 0.65 -7.23
C ILE A 106 2.64 0.99 -7.76
N LYS A 107 3.70 0.41 -7.18
CA LYS A 107 5.04 0.59 -7.71
C LYS A 107 5.15 0.08 -9.15
N ALA A 108 4.58 -1.06 -9.47
CA ALA A 108 4.57 -1.58 -10.84
C ALA A 108 3.85 -0.63 -11.81
N LEU A 109 2.69 -0.09 -11.42
CA LEU A 109 1.93 0.87 -12.22
C LEU A 109 2.66 2.20 -12.39
N THR A 110 3.32 2.71 -11.34
CA THR A 110 4.13 3.93 -11.43
C THR A 110 5.37 3.74 -12.31
N ASP A 111 5.99 2.57 -12.28
CA ASP A 111 7.10 2.23 -13.18
C ASP A 111 6.63 2.10 -14.65
N LEU A 112 5.34 1.80 -14.90
CA LEU A 112 4.70 1.81 -16.21
C LEU A 112 4.20 3.20 -16.65
N GLY A 113 4.41 4.24 -15.83
CA GLY A 113 4.08 5.62 -16.16
C GLY A 113 2.82 6.18 -15.53
N MET A 114 2.27 5.52 -14.48
CA MET A 114 1.18 6.09 -13.69
C MET A 114 1.68 7.32 -12.92
N ALA A 115 0.93 8.43 -13.00
CA ALA A 115 1.26 9.66 -12.29
C ALA A 115 1.06 9.52 -10.78
N LYS A 116 1.79 10.32 -9.99
CA LYS A 116 1.79 10.27 -8.52
C LYS A 116 0.42 10.55 -7.90
N GLY A 117 -0.35 11.47 -8.49
CA GLY A 117 -1.70 11.78 -8.04
C GLY A 117 -2.65 10.58 -8.10
N PRO A 118 -2.89 10.00 -9.30
CA PRO A 118 -3.68 8.78 -9.44
C PRO A 118 -3.16 7.61 -8.60
N ALA A 119 -1.84 7.46 -8.45
CA ALA A 119 -1.27 6.42 -7.59
C ALA A 119 -1.71 6.60 -6.12
N LEU A 120 -1.69 7.83 -5.59
CA LEU A 120 -2.18 8.12 -4.25
C LEU A 120 -3.70 7.95 -4.15
N ALA A 121 -4.46 8.36 -5.15
CA ALA A 121 -5.91 8.20 -5.16
C ALA A 121 -6.32 6.72 -5.09
N LEU A 122 -5.63 5.85 -5.83
CA LEU A 122 -5.81 4.40 -5.79
C LEU A 122 -5.47 3.84 -4.40
N LEU A 123 -4.32 4.23 -3.85
CA LEU A 123 -3.84 3.78 -2.53
C LEU A 123 -4.80 4.16 -1.39
N LEU A 124 -5.45 5.32 -1.47
CA LEU A 124 -6.39 5.77 -0.44
C LEU A 124 -7.74 5.07 -0.56
N ALA A 125 -8.23 4.85 -1.78
CA ALA A 125 -9.53 4.26 -2.01
C ALA A 125 -9.56 2.75 -1.75
N GLY A 126 -8.49 2.01 -2.09
CA GLY A 126 -8.41 0.55 -1.99
C GLY A 126 -8.69 0.01 -0.59
N PRO A 127 -7.90 0.36 0.42
CA PRO A 127 -8.11 -0.12 1.79
C PRO A 127 -9.38 0.42 2.45
N ALA A 128 -9.80 1.64 2.08
CA ALA A 128 -10.98 2.26 2.68
C ALA A 128 -12.28 1.63 2.21
N VAL A 129 -12.35 1.25 0.91
CA VAL A 129 -13.59 0.74 0.31
C VAL A 129 -13.28 -0.38 -0.66
N SER A 130 -13.26 -1.62 -0.20
CA SER A 130 -13.15 -2.79 -1.07
C SER A 130 -14.51 -3.41 -1.33
N LEU A 131 -14.68 -4.14 -2.44
CA LEU A 131 -15.93 -4.83 -2.76
C LEU A 131 -16.51 -5.65 -1.60
N PRO A 132 -15.74 -6.49 -0.87
CA PRO A 132 -16.28 -7.21 0.28
C PRO A 132 -16.73 -6.28 1.40
N ASN A 133 -15.99 -5.20 1.70
CA ASN A 133 -16.36 -4.23 2.70
C ASN A 133 -17.67 -3.52 2.33
N MET A 134 -17.86 -3.15 1.06
CA MET A 134 -19.11 -2.56 0.59
C MET A 134 -20.30 -3.50 0.82
N LEU A 135 -20.13 -4.80 0.58
CA LEU A 135 -21.19 -5.78 0.79
C LEU A 135 -21.53 -5.92 2.28
N VAL A 136 -20.55 -5.95 3.17
CA VAL A 136 -20.76 -6.03 4.62
C VAL A 136 -21.42 -4.75 5.14
N ILE A 137 -20.89 -3.58 4.80
CA ILE A 137 -21.46 -2.28 5.20
C ILE A 137 -22.87 -2.14 4.64
N GLY A 138 -23.11 -2.55 3.39
CA GLY A 138 -24.42 -2.51 2.74
C GLY A 138 -25.48 -3.33 3.46
N ARG A 139 -25.10 -4.47 4.03
CA ARG A 139 -26.01 -5.29 4.87
C ARG A 139 -26.28 -4.66 6.24
N LEU A 140 -25.34 -3.93 6.81
CA LEU A 140 -25.46 -3.33 8.15
C LEU A 140 -26.23 -2.00 8.14
N VAL A 141 -25.87 -1.09 7.20
CA VAL A 141 -26.40 0.28 7.19
C VAL A 141 -27.33 0.58 6.01
N GLY A 142 -27.46 -0.37 5.09
CA GLY A 142 -28.31 -0.28 3.91
C GLY A 142 -27.60 0.34 2.69
N ALA A 143 -28.05 -0.02 1.50
CA ALA A 143 -27.41 0.30 0.22
C ALA A 143 -27.25 1.82 -0.03
N LYS A 144 -28.24 2.65 0.35
CA LYS A 144 -28.17 4.11 0.14
C LYS A 144 -27.04 4.75 0.93
N LYS A 145 -26.88 4.39 2.21
CA LYS A 145 -25.80 4.93 3.07
C LYS A 145 -24.44 4.42 2.62
N THR A 146 -24.37 3.16 2.18
CA THR A 146 -23.13 2.57 1.62
C THR A 146 -22.72 3.28 0.33
N ALA A 147 -23.64 3.54 -0.59
CA ALA A 147 -23.35 4.28 -1.81
C ALA A 147 -22.85 5.71 -1.52
N LEU A 148 -23.46 6.39 -0.56
CA LEU A 148 -22.99 7.70 -0.11
C LEU A 148 -21.55 7.63 0.47
N TYR A 149 -21.28 6.64 1.33
CA TYR A 149 -19.96 6.42 1.90
C TYR A 149 -18.91 6.17 0.81
N VAL A 150 -19.20 5.26 -0.12
CA VAL A 150 -18.32 4.96 -1.26
C VAL A 150 -18.07 6.21 -2.11
N GLY A 151 -19.12 6.96 -2.43
CA GLY A 151 -19.01 8.19 -3.20
C GLY A 151 -18.16 9.26 -2.50
N LEU A 152 -18.30 9.41 -1.18
CA LEU A 152 -17.47 10.33 -0.39
C LEU A 152 -16.01 9.89 -0.37
N VAL A 153 -15.72 8.61 -0.15
CA VAL A 153 -14.33 8.10 -0.15
C VAL A 153 -13.68 8.26 -1.51
N VAL A 154 -14.37 7.88 -2.59
CA VAL A 154 -13.85 8.06 -3.96
C VAL A 154 -13.64 9.55 -4.28
N GLY A 155 -14.59 10.40 -3.91
CA GLY A 155 -14.48 11.85 -4.10
C GLY A 155 -13.29 12.44 -3.35
N LEU A 156 -13.15 12.13 -2.06
CA LEU A 156 -12.03 12.60 -1.23
C LEU A 156 -10.69 12.05 -1.74
N ALA A 157 -10.60 10.77 -2.06
CA ALA A 157 -9.39 10.16 -2.61
C ALA A 157 -8.97 10.83 -3.93
N THR A 158 -9.96 11.16 -4.79
CA THR A 158 -9.71 11.90 -6.04
C THR A 158 -9.15 13.30 -5.77
N LEU A 159 -9.74 14.06 -4.86
CA LEU A 159 -9.29 15.41 -4.52
C LEU A 159 -7.90 15.42 -3.88
N VAL A 160 -7.66 14.51 -2.93
CA VAL A 160 -6.34 14.38 -2.29
C VAL A 160 -5.28 13.93 -3.29
N GLY A 161 -5.60 12.98 -4.18
CA GLY A 161 -4.72 12.57 -5.27
C GLY A 161 -4.37 13.74 -6.20
N LEU A 162 -5.38 14.51 -6.61
CA LEU A 162 -5.19 15.67 -7.48
C LEU A 162 -4.28 16.73 -6.82
N PHE A 163 -4.54 17.05 -5.56
CA PHE A 163 -3.75 18.00 -4.79
C PHE A 163 -2.30 17.52 -4.62
N TYR A 164 -2.12 16.27 -4.21
CA TYR A 164 -0.79 15.67 -4.05
C TYR A 164 -0.02 15.64 -5.37
N GLY A 165 -0.67 15.25 -6.46
CA GLY A 165 -0.05 15.23 -7.77
C GLY A 165 0.34 16.61 -8.29
N ALA A 166 -0.35 17.68 -7.86
CA ALA A 166 0.03 19.06 -8.16
C ALA A 166 1.26 19.54 -7.37
N VAL A 167 1.43 19.06 -6.13
CA VAL A 167 2.56 19.46 -5.26
C VAL A 167 3.80 18.58 -5.49
N ALA A 168 3.62 17.31 -5.77
CA ALA A 168 4.69 16.30 -5.87
C ALA A 168 5.06 15.93 -7.32
N GLY A 169 4.30 16.45 -8.30
CA GLY A 169 4.45 16.17 -9.72
C GLY A 169 5.62 16.82 -10.41
#